data_3b7f1292fa02fda4185a4d9d7731e446
#
_entry.id   3b7f1292fa02fda4185a4d9d7731e446
#
_cell.length_a   1.000
_cell.length_b   1.000
_cell.length_c   1.000
_cell.angle_alpha   90.00
_cell.angle_beta   90.00
_cell.angle_gamma   90.00
#
_symmetry.space_group_name_H-M   'P 1'
#
loop_
_entity.id
_entity.type
_entity.pdbx_description
1 polymer ?
#
loop_
_entity_poly.entity_id
_entity_poly.type
_entity_poly.pdbx_seq_one_letter_code
_entity_poly.pdbx_strand_id
1 'polypeptide(L)'
;MKGVSTQRGLAGLVSAVLLLGASSGCGYGLVGRGGGFDPSIKRIGVPLFRDGTGKVNLDMKITQKVIEELLKRGKVDVVQSIEGVDAIVEGEILTFQETPVGFSGGSTGSTTASRYAITLTVRVRYYKPGEVQPMWQNDAFSYRDEYDLGSDANSFFDRADQGVDRLALAFARSLVAAMLEAF
;
A
#
# COMPACT_ATOMS: atom_id res chain seq x y z
N MET A 1 59.53 -39.86 -24.54
CA MET A 1 58.66 -38.78 -24.91
C MET A 1 57.18 -39.16 -24.67
N LYS A 2 56.71 -39.14 -23.43
CA LYS A 2 55.29 -39.46 -23.07
C LYS A 2 54.93 -38.67 -21.81
N GLY A 3 54.75 -37.36 -21.91
CA GLY A 3 54.43 -36.53 -20.75
C GLY A 3 53.49 -35.34 -21.03
N VAL A 4 53.13 -35.11 -22.29
CA VAL A 4 52.42 -33.84 -22.68
C VAL A 4 50.89 -34.01 -22.77
N SER A 5 50.36 -35.22 -22.87
CA SER A 5 48.92 -35.46 -23.06
C SER A 5 48.10 -35.39 -21.78
N THR A 6 48.71 -35.72 -20.63
CA THR A 6 48.01 -35.77 -19.33
C THR A 6 47.72 -34.39 -18.77
N GLN A 7 48.60 -33.39 -18.98
CA GLN A 7 48.39 -32.01 -18.50
C GLN A 7 47.27 -31.29 -19.25
N ARG A 8 47.07 -31.61 -20.54
CA ARG A 8 45.97 -30.99 -21.32
C ARG A 8 44.58 -31.50 -20.88
N GLY A 9 44.48 -32.76 -20.46
CA GLY A 9 43.24 -33.31 -19.91
C GLY A 9 42.84 -32.72 -18.57
N LEU A 10 43.83 -32.50 -17.68
CA LEU A 10 43.57 -31.94 -16.35
C LEU A 10 43.14 -30.48 -16.42
N ALA A 11 43.74 -29.68 -17.28
CA ALA A 11 43.36 -28.26 -17.49
C ALA A 11 41.92 -28.11 -18.04
N GLY A 12 41.49 -29.03 -18.93
CA GLY A 12 40.13 -29.06 -19.48
C GLY A 12 39.09 -29.42 -18.41
N LEU A 13 39.39 -30.33 -17.52
CA LEU A 13 38.51 -30.74 -16.41
C LEU A 13 38.33 -29.64 -15.34
N VAL A 14 39.40 -28.95 -15.01
CA VAL A 14 39.35 -27.80 -14.04
C VAL A 14 38.57 -26.66 -14.64
N SER A 15 38.71 -26.36 -15.92
CA SER A 15 37.95 -25.30 -16.62
C SER A 15 36.45 -25.63 -16.69
N ALA A 16 36.07 -26.88 -16.90
CA ALA A 16 34.67 -27.31 -16.93
C ALA A 16 34.02 -27.24 -15.54
N VAL A 17 34.74 -27.59 -14.49
CA VAL A 17 34.25 -27.48 -13.11
C VAL A 17 34.05 -26.01 -12.65
N LEU A 18 34.94 -25.10 -13.11
CA LEU A 18 34.79 -23.67 -12.82
C LEU A 18 33.59 -23.05 -13.56
N LEU A 19 33.24 -23.51 -14.73
CA LEU A 19 32.07 -23.03 -15.50
C LEU A 19 30.74 -23.54 -14.93
N LEU A 20 30.71 -24.73 -14.31
CA LEU A 20 29.51 -25.24 -13.64
C LEU A 20 29.24 -24.59 -12.27
N GLY A 21 30.26 -23.99 -11.63
CA GLY A 21 30.11 -23.28 -10.36
C GLY A 21 29.52 -21.88 -10.45
N ALA A 22 29.41 -21.29 -11.66
CA ALA A 22 28.92 -19.93 -11.89
C ALA A 22 27.39 -19.82 -12.06
N SER A 23 26.67 -20.93 -12.00
CA SER A 23 25.19 -20.94 -12.07
C SER A 23 24.50 -20.95 -10.69
N SER A 24 25.14 -20.39 -9.64
CA SER A 24 24.45 -20.02 -8.41
C SER A 24 23.53 -18.83 -8.75
N GLY A 25 22.36 -19.17 -9.30
CA GLY A 25 21.31 -18.25 -9.63
C GLY A 25 20.95 -17.40 -8.42
N CYS A 26 20.85 -16.10 -8.64
CA CYS A 26 20.26 -15.17 -7.71
C CYS A 26 19.01 -15.79 -7.10
N GLY A 27 19.04 -16.07 -5.81
CA GLY A 27 17.91 -16.61 -5.07
C GLY A 27 16.78 -15.59 -4.96
N TYR A 28 16.13 -15.28 -6.08
CA TYR A 28 14.80 -14.67 -6.05
C TYR A 28 13.82 -15.77 -5.63
N GLY A 29 13.66 -15.90 -4.31
CA GLY A 29 12.49 -16.58 -3.76
C GLY A 29 11.27 -15.86 -4.28
N LEU A 30 10.40 -16.56 -5.00
CA LEU A 30 9.04 -16.12 -5.28
C LEU A 30 8.33 -15.97 -3.93
N VAL A 31 8.43 -14.77 -3.31
CA VAL A 31 7.55 -14.32 -2.23
C VAL A 31 6.19 -14.11 -2.90
N GLY A 32 5.36 -15.13 -2.96
CA GLY A 32 4.13 -15.02 -3.72
C GLY A 32 3.11 -16.14 -3.59
N ARG A 33 3.18 -16.96 -2.55
CA ARG A 33 2.14 -17.95 -2.28
C ARG A 33 1.56 -17.92 -0.86
N GLY A 34 1.87 -16.90 -0.06
CA GLY A 34 1.34 -16.71 1.29
C GLY A 34 0.49 -15.46 1.49
N GLY A 35 0.37 -14.58 0.50
CA GLY A 35 -0.39 -13.33 0.64
C GLY A 35 -1.89 -13.54 0.48
N GLY A 36 -2.56 -13.99 1.50
CA GLY A 36 -4.01 -14.11 1.55
C GLY A 36 -4.49 -14.04 2.99
N PHE A 37 -5.77 -13.73 3.19
CA PHE A 37 -6.37 -13.86 4.51
C PHE A 37 -6.34 -15.32 4.99
N ASP A 38 -6.31 -15.50 6.32
CA ASP A 38 -6.53 -16.81 6.94
C ASP A 38 -7.74 -17.51 6.25
N PRO A 39 -7.60 -18.75 5.74
CA PRO A 39 -8.66 -19.46 5.05
C PRO A 39 -9.95 -19.62 5.86
N SER A 40 -9.88 -19.46 7.19
CA SER A 40 -11.04 -19.43 8.07
C SER A 40 -11.89 -18.17 7.95
N ILE A 41 -11.32 -17.08 7.41
CA ILE A 41 -11.98 -15.78 7.26
C ILE A 41 -12.65 -15.72 5.89
N LYS A 42 -13.97 -15.76 5.90
CA LYS A 42 -14.82 -15.68 4.70
C LYS A 42 -15.55 -14.35 4.59
N ARG A 43 -15.85 -13.73 5.73
CA ARG A 43 -16.59 -12.48 5.80
C ARG A 43 -15.88 -11.48 6.70
N ILE A 44 -15.60 -10.29 6.17
CA ILE A 44 -14.94 -9.20 6.86
C ILE A 44 -15.93 -8.06 7.06
N GLY A 45 -16.03 -7.56 8.29
CA GLY A 45 -16.75 -6.35 8.64
C GLY A 45 -15.84 -5.13 8.49
N VAL A 46 -16.31 -4.11 7.78
CA VAL A 46 -15.62 -2.83 7.66
C VAL A 46 -16.60 -1.72 7.99
N PRO A 47 -16.77 -1.39 9.28
CA PRO A 47 -17.59 -0.25 9.66
C PRO A 47 -17.02 1.05 9.10
N LEU A 48 -17.85 2.09 9.06
CA LEU A 48 -17.40 3.41 8.65
C LEU A 48 -16.20 3.83 9.54
N PHE A 49 -15.11 4.26 8.93
CA PHE A 49 -13.94 4.75 9.65
C PHE A 49 -14.31 5.99 10.41
N ARG A 50 -13.80 6.10 11.64
CA ARG A 50 -14.01 7.31 12.45
C ARG A 50 -13.15 8.44 11.92
N ASP A 51 -13.74 9.61 11.71
CA ASP A 51 -13.00 10.80 11.29
C ASP A 51 -12.73 11.72 12.48
N GLY A 52 -11.45 11.90 12.79
CA GLY A 52 -10.97 12.87 13.78
C GLY A 52 -10.56 14.22 13.17
N THR A 53 -10.68 14.40 11.84
CA THR A 53 -10.14 15.58 11.14
C THR A 53 -11.19 16.64 10.81
N GLY A 54 -12.46 16.24 10.72
CA GLY A 54 -13.56 17.12 10.32
C GLY A 54 -13.59 17.43 8.82
N LYS A 55 -12.80 16.73 7.98
CA LYS A 55 -12.86 16.86 6.51
C LYS A 55 -14.12 16.18 5.98
N VAL A 56 -14.98 16.92 5.32
CA VAL A 56 -16.28 16.43 4.82
C VAL A 56 -16.11 15.19 3.92
N ASN A 57 -16.87 14.14 4.22
CA ASN A 57 -16.95 12.87 3.47
C ASN A 57 -15.63 12.08 3.37
N LEU A 58 -14.59 12.44 4.12
CA LEU A 58 -13.30 11.72 4.07
C LEU A 58 -13.44 10.28 4.57
N ASP A 59 -14.16 10.09 5.66
CA ASP A 59 -14.50 8.79 6.25
C ASP A 59 -15.17 7.85 5.25
N MET A 60 -16.20 8.35 4.55
CA MET A 60 -16.90 7.56 3.52
C MET A 60 -15.97 7.21 2.35
N LYS A 61 -15.20 8.16 1.82
CA LYS A 61 -14.28 7.93 0.71
C LYS A 61 -13.22 6.88 1.05
N ILE A 62 -12.58 7.00 2.21
CA ILE A 62 -11.55 6.06 2.66
C ILE A 62 -12.15 4.69 2.89
N THR A 63 -13.26 4.58 3.63
CA THR A 63 -13.92 3.31 3.93
C THR A 63 -14.32 2.59 2.66
N GLN A 64 -14.94 3.31 1.71
CA GLN A 64 -15.38 2.72 0.44
C GLN A 64 -14.20 2.17 -0.36
N LYS A 65 -13.08 2.90 -0.45
CA LYS A 65 -11.89 2.43 -1.17
C LYS A 65 -11.24 1.21 -0.50
N VAL A 66 -11.27 1.14 0.82
CA VAL A 66 -10.80 -0.04 1.56
C VAL A 66 -11.69 -1.25 1.27
N ILE A 67 -13.02 -1.09 1.29
CA ILE A 67 -13.98 -2.15 0.93
C ILE A 67 -13.74 -2.64 -0.51
N GLU A 68 -13.65 -1.72 -1.47
CA GLU A 68 -13.40 -2.05 -2.88
C GLU A 68 -12.11 -2.87 -3.07
N GLU A 69 -11.04 -2.48 -2.36
CA GLU A 69 -9.75 -3.17 -2.49
C GLU A 69 -9.75 -4.54 -1.78
N LEU A 70 -10.44 -4.68 -0.64
CA LEU A 70 -10.63 -5.96 0.04
C LEU A 70 -11.41 -6.94 -0.82
N LEU A 71 -12.52 -6.52 -1.44
CA LEU A 71 -13.31 -7.33 -2.38
C LEU A 71 -12.47 -7.77 -3.58
N LYS A 72 -11.63 -6.89 -4.09
CA LYS A 72 -10.80 -7.16 -5.26
C LYS A 72 -9.70 -8.18 -5.00
N ARG A 73 -9.06 -8.14 -3.83
CA ARG A 73 -7.90 -8.96 -3.50
C ARG A 73 -8.20 -10.16 -2.63
N GLY A 74 -9.18 -10.02 -1.75
CA GLY A 74 -9.34 -10.92 -0.61
C GLY A 74 -10.02 -12.24 -0.92
N LYS A 75 -10.82 -12.34 -1.98
CA LYS A 75 -11.74 -13.47 -2.19
C LYS A 75 -12.64 -13.71 -0.97
N VAL A 76 -13.03 -12.65 -0.28
CA VAL A 76 -13.85 -12.63 0.92
C VAL A 76 -15.06 -11.76 0.70
N ASP A 77 -16.15 -12.04 1.42
CA ASP A 77 -17.30 -11.14 1.48
C ASP A 77 -16.97 -9.96 2.39
N VAL A 78 -17.34 -8.74 1.99
CA VAL A 78 -17.14 -7.54 2.80
C VAL A 78 -18.47 -6.88 3.07
N VAL A 79 -18.73 -6.61 4.34
CA VAL A 79 -19.97 -5.96 4.82
C VAL A 79 -19.64 -4.77 5.73
N GLN A 80 -20.53 -3.78 5.79
CA GLN A 80 -20.34 -2.62 6.67
C GLN A 80 -20.80 -2.88 8.13
N SER A 81 -21.18 -4.10 8.46
CA SER A 81 -21.59 -4.51 9.80
C SER A 81 -20.45 -5.19 10.53
N ILE A 82 -20.46 -5.11 11.85
CA ILE A 82 -19.56 -5.86 12.74
C ILE A 82 -20.20 -7.16 13.25
N GLU A 83 -21.47 -7.39 12.95
CA GLU A 83 -22.21 -8.57 13.41
C GLU A 83 -22.16 -9.70 12.36
N GLY A 84 -21.93 -10.92 12.83
CA GLY A 84 -21.94 -12.12 11.98
C GLY A 84 -20.77 -12.16 10.98
N VAL A 85 -19.62 -11.60 11.35
CA VAL A 85 -18.40 -11.58 10.55
C VAL A 85 -17.29 -12.37 11.23
N ASP A 86 -16.36 -12.88 10.44
CA ASP A 86 -15.20 -13.65 10.93
C ASP A 86 -14.07 -12.76 11.40
N ALA A 87 -13.97 -11.56 10.81
CA ALA A 87 -12.97 -10.56 11.18
C ALA A 87 -13.48 -9.14 10.92
N ILE A 88 -12.87 -8.17 11.59
CA ILE A 88 -13.25 -6.76 11.51
C ILE A 88 -12.01 -5.91 11.19
N VAL A 89 -12.17 -4.98 10.25
CA VAL A 89 -11.19 -3.92 9.96
C VAL A 89 -11.77 -2.60 10.43
N GLU A 90 -11.23 -2.06 11.51
CA GLU A 90 -11.60 -0.74 12.03
C GLU A 90 -10.51 0.28 11.71
N GLY A 91 -10.92 1.48 11.34
CA GLY A 91 -10.05 2.62 11.09
C GLY A 91 -10.47 3.87 11.84
N GLU A 92 -9.47 4.65 12.23
CA GLU A 92 -9.64 6.00 12.80
C GLU A 92 -8.69 6.95 12.07
N ILE A 93 -9.26 7.90 11.34
CA ILE A 93 -8.51 8.93 10.62
C ILE A 93 -8.02 9.95 11.66
N LEU A 94 -6.70 9.95 11.88
CA LEU A 94 -6.07 10.79 12.90
C LEU A 94 -5.75 12.18 12.38
N THR A 95 -5.18 12.25 11.16
CA THR A 95 -4.79 13.51 10.54
C THR A 95 -5.02 13.48 9.03
N PHE A 96 -5.42 14.64 8.52
CA PHE A 96 -5.47 14.95 7.10
C PHE A 96 -4.86 16.33 6.90
N GLN A 97 -3.72 16.42 6.25
CA GLN A 97 -2.97 17.65 6.07
C GLN A 97 -2.77 17.97 4.60
N GLU A 98 -3.09 19.19 4.21
CA GLU A 98 -2.82 19.74 2.88
C GLU A 98 -1.76 20.83 3.02
N THR A 99 -0.60 20.63 2.39
CA THR A 99 0.55 21.55 2.52
C THR A 99 1.03 21.97 1.14
N PRO A 100 1.19 23.26 0.85
CA PRO A 100 1.79 23.71 -0.41
C PRO A 100 3.24 23.29 -0.48
N VAL A 101 3.64 22.63 -1.58
CA VAL A 101 5.01 22.11 -1.79
C VAL A 101 5.62 22.61 -3.09
N GLY A 102 4.84 23.23 -3.96
CA GLY A 102 5.30 23.86 -5.19
C GLY A 102 4.74 25.27 -5.33
N PHE A 103 5.56 26.17 -5.87
CA PHE A 103 5.18 27.56 -6.09
C PHE A 103 5.55 28.00 -7.50
N SER A 104 4.69 28.76 -8.12
CA SER A 104 4.97 29.45 -9.39
C SER A 104 5.01 30.95 -9.16
N GLY A 105 6.08 31.59 -9.68
CA GLY A 105 6.23 33.04 -9.64
C GLY A 105 5.48 33.71 -10.79
N GLY A 106 4.67 34.72 -10.49
CA GLY A 106 4.10 35.62 -11.51
C GLY A 106 5.12 36.69 -11.92
N SER A 107 4.96 37.24 -13.09
CA SER A 107 5.79 38.35 -13.62
C SER A 107 5.76 39.63 -12.78
N THR A 108 4.86 39.72 -11.81
CA THR A 108 4.64 40.86 -10.90
C THR A 108 5.21 40.63 -9.49
N GLY A 109 6.04 39.57 -9.28
CA GLY A 109 6.64 39.29 -7.96
C GLY A 109 5.71 38.58 -6.98
N SER A 110 4.49 38.23 -7.36
CA SER A 110 3.58 37.41 -6.54
C SER A 110 3.90 35.92 -6.73
N THR A 111 4.05 35.20 -5.62
CA THR A 111 4.26 33.75 -5.60
C THR A 111 2.96 33.07 -5.22
N THR A 112 2.49 32.16 -6.07
CA THR A 112 1.25 31.40 -5.84
C THR A 112 1.56 29.92 -5.73
N ALA A 113 0.93 29.23 -4.77
CA ALA A 113 1.09 27.79 -4.65
C ALA A 113 0.57 27.10 -5.93
N SER A 114 1.38 26.22 -6.51
CA SER A 114 1.07 25.48 -7.74
C SER A 114 0.93 23.98 -7.52
N ARG A 115 1.44 23.47 -6.39
CA ARG A 115 1.38 22.04 -6.02
C ARG A 115 1.12 21.92 -4.53
N TYR A 116 0.27 20.96 -4.18
CA TYR A 116 -0.01 20.59 -2.78
C TYR A 116 0.33 19.13 -2.54
N ALA A 117 0.84 18.85 -1.34
CA ALA A 117 0.94 17.51 -0.79
C ALA A 117 -0.23 17.27 0.16
N ILE A 118 -0.86 16.12 0.02
CA ILE A 118 -1.85 15.62 0.97
C ILE A 118 -1.22 14.49 1.77
N THR A 119 -1.30 14.56 3.10
CA THR A 119 -0.86 13.48 3.97
C THR A 119 -2.04 13.02 4.83
N LEU A 120 -2.33 11.73 4.73
CA LEU A 120 -3.36 11.04 5.51
C LEU A 120 -2.68 10.10 6.50
N THR A 121 -3.08 10.15 7.77
CA THR A 121 -2.62 9.19 8.79
C THR A 121 -3.84 8.56 9.45
N VAL A 122 -3.85 7.23 9.49
CA VAL A 122 -4.98 6.43 9.99
C VAL A 122 -4.44 5.39 10.98
N ARG A 123 -5.09 5.25 12.11
CA ARG A 123 -4.94 4.08 12.98
C ARG A 123 -5.83 2.98 12.44
N VAL A 124 -5.29 1.78 12.23
CA VAL A 124 -6.05 0.64 11.71
C VAL A 124 -5.82 -0.57 12.59
N ARG A 125 -6.91 -1.33 12.84
CA ARG A 125 -6.91 -2.59 13.57
C ARG A 125 -7.66 -3.64 12.76
N TYR A 126 -7.06 -4.82 12.64
CA TYR A 126 -7.67 -5.99 12.02
C TYR A 126 -7.67 -7.12 13.04
N TYR A 127 -8.85 -7.58 13.42
CA TYR A 127 -9.03 -8.52 14.53
C TYR A 127 -10.23 -9.43 14.34
N LYS A 128 -10.25 -10.59 15.04
CA LYS A 128 -11.41 -11.47 15.12
C LYS A 128 -12.34 -11.02 16.24
N PRO A 129 -13.68 -11.06 16.03
CA PRO A 129 -14.64 -10.74 17.09
C PRO A 129 -14.37 -11.59 18.34
N GLY A 130 -14.29 -10.94 19.51
CA GLY A 130 -14.04 -11.61 20.80
C GLY A 130 -12.58 -11.88 21.13
N GLU A 131 -11.63 -11.65 20.22
CA GLU A 131 -10.22 -11.74 20.52
C GLU A 131 -9.66 -10.39 21.02
N VAL A 132 -8.81 -10.45 22.06
CA VAL A 132 -8.19 -9.26 22.67
C VAL A 132 -7.04 -8.73 21.81
N GLN A 133 -6.27 -9.65 21.21
CA GLN A 133 -5.13 -9.27 20.36
C GLN A 133 -5.56 -9.14 18.91
N PRO A 134 -5.25 -8.02 18.26
CA PRO A 134 -5.47 -7.89 16.82
C PRO A 134 -4.53 -8.80 16.05
N MET A 135 -5.01 -9.35 14.95
CA MET A 135 -4.19 -10.09 13.99
C MET A 135 -3.17 -9.18 13.31
N TRP A 136 -3.57 -7.94 13.08
CA TRP A 136 -2.70 -6.87 12.55
C TRP A 136 -3.17 -5.51 13.06
N GLN A 137 -2.23 -4.63 13.35
CA GLN A 137 -2.53 -3.24 13.68
C GLN A 137 -1.40 -2.32 13.26
N ASN A 138 -1.77 -1.08 12.98
CA ASN A 138 -0.83 0.01 12.80
C ASN A 138 -1.45 1.29 13.38
N ASP A 139 -0.77 1.88 14.35
CA ASP A 139 -1.28 3.04 15.07
C ASP A 139 -1.13 4.36 14.31
N ALA A 140 -0.32 4.38 13.24
CA ALA A 140 -0.06 5.58 12.44
C ALA A 140 0.27 5.21 10.98
N PHE A 141 -0.61 4.44 10.33
CA PHE A 141 -0.45 4.11 8.91
C PHE A 141 -0.65 5.37 8.08
N SER A 142 0.44 5.84 7.48
CA SER A 142 0.47 7.13 6.78
C SER A 142 0.66 6.92 5.28
N TYR A 143 -0.05 7.73 4.50
CA TYR A 143 0.11 7.81 3.05
C TYR A 143 0.14 9.27 2.59
N ARG A 144 0.99 9.56 1.61
CA ARG A 144 1.15 10.90 1.04
C ARG A 144 1.00 10.84 -0.48
N ASP A 145 0.27 11.78 -1.03
CA ASP A 145 0.16 12.04 -2.47
C ASP A 145 0.34 13.53 -2.76
N GLU A 146 0.62 13.87 -4.00
CA GLU A 146 0.78 15.26 -4.44
C GLU A 146 -0.14 15.54 -5.64
N TYR A 147 -0.70 16.75 -5.68
CA TYR A 147 -1.50 17.20 -6.81
C TYR A 147 -1.13 18.62 -7.24
N ASP A 148 -1.17 18.84 -8.55
CA ASP A 148 -0.92 20.15 -9.12
C ASP A 148 -2.23 20.95 -9.18
N LEU A 149 -2.13 22.21 -8.77
CA LEU A 149 -3.17 23.19 -9.04
C LEU A 149 -3.00 23.68 -10.49
N GLY A 150 -4.08 23.67 -11.26
CA GLY A 150 -4.08 24.36 -12.55
C GLY A 150 -4.05 25.87 -12.36
N SER A 151 -3.77 26.56 -13.44
CA SER A 151 -3.80 28.03 -13.49
C SER A 151 -5.22 28.64 -13.35
N ASP A 152 -6.25 27.80 -13.35
CA ASP A 152 -7.65 28.22 -13.26
C ASP A 152 -8.19 28.00 -11.85
N ALA A 153 -8.63 29.09 -11.21
CA ALA A 153 -9.19 29.08 -9.86
C ALA A 153 -10.47 28.21 -9.75
N ASN A 154 -11.25 28.08 -10.82
CA ASN A 154 -12.46 27.27 -10.82
C ASN A 154 -12.15 25.76 -10.79
N SER A 155 -10.98 25.33 -11.25
CA SER A 155 -10.55 23.94 -11.21
C SER A 155 -9.94 23.52 -9.88
N PHE A 156 -9.75 24.43 -8.94
CA PHE A 156 -9.09 24.16 -7.66
C PHE A 156 -9.82 23.08 -6.85
N PHE A 157 -11.13 23.26 -6.63
CA PHE A 157 -11.92 22.32 -5.82
C PHE A 157 -12.02 20.94 -6.48
N ASP A 158 -12.21 20.91 -7.80
CA ASP A 158 -12.28 19.63 -8.54
C ASP A 158 -10.96 18.87 -8.48
N ARG A 159 -9.82 19.56 -8.56
CA ARG A 159 -8.49 18.94 -8.47
C ARG A 159 -8.16 18.48 -7.06
N ALA A 160 -8.56 19.25 -6.06
CA ALA A 160 -8.41 18.85 -4.66
C ALA A 160 -9.22 17.57 -4.37
N ASP A 161 -10.48 17.51 -4.83
CA ASP A 161 -11.34 16.33 -4.64
C ASP A 161 -10.81 15.10 -5.39
N GLN A 162 -10.34 15.25 -6.63
CA GLN A 162 -9.63 14.20 -7.37
C GLN A 162 -8.33 13.77 -6.69
N GLY A 163 -7.60 14.70 -6.05
CA GLY A 163 -6.43 14.40 -5.24
C GLY A 163 -6.77 13.51 -4.05
N VAL A 164 -7.86 13.82 -3.35
CA VAL A 164 -8.36 13.01 -2.24
C VAL A 164 -8.79 11.62 -2.71
N ASP A 165 -9.46 11.50 -3.85
CA ASP A 165 -9.88 10.20 -4.41
C ASP A 165 -8.69 9.33 -4.78
N ARG A 166 -7.64 9.91 -5.40
CA ARG A 166 -6.39 9.18 -5.70
C ARG A 166 -5.68 8.74 -4.42
N LEU A 167 -5.57 9.65 -3.45
CA LEU A 167 -4.98 9.34 -2.14
C LEU A 167 -5.72 8.17 -1.47
N ALA A 168 -7.06 8.23 -1.42
CA ALA A 168 -7.90 7.20 -0.82
C ALA A 168 -7.69 5.82 -1.48
N LEU A 169 -7.63 5.80 -2.82
CA LEU A 169 -7.36 4.57 -3.57
C LEU A 169 -5.97 4.01 -3.29
N ALA A 170 -4.95 4.85 -3.30
CA ALA A 170 -3.58 4.44 -3.07
C ALA A 170 -3.35 4.00 -1.62
N PHE A 171 -3.94 4.72 -0.66
CA PHE A 171 -3.99 4.35 0.75
C PHE A 171 -4.61 2.95 0.93
N ALA A 172 -5.81 2.71 0.37
CA ALA A 172 -6.50 1.43 0.47
C ALA A 172 -5.67 0.28 -0.09
N ARG A 173 -5.02 0.47 -1.24
CA ARG A 173 -4.12 -0.52 -1.84
C ARG A 173 -2.93 -0.86 -0.94
N SER A 174 -2.29 0.16 -0.38
CA SER A 174 -1.16 -0.02 0.52
C SER A 174 -1.57 -0.69 1.83
N LEU A 175 -2.70 -0.28 2.41
CA LEU A 175 -3.25 -0.86 3.63
C LEU A 175 -3.57 -2.35 3.46
N VAL A 176 -4.35 -2.68 2.43
CA VAL A 176 -4.74 -4.09 2.18
C VAL A 176 -3.53 -4.95 1.84
N ALA A 177 -2.55 -4.43 1.10
CA ALA A 177 -1.29 -5.13 0.85
C ALA A 177 -0.55 -5.42 2.18
N ALA A 178 -0.38 -4.41 3.03
CA ALA A 178 0.30 -4.56 4.33
C ALA A 178 -0.42 -5.57 5.25
N MET A 179 -1.76 -5.58 5.23
CA MET A 179 -2.55 -6.57 5.98
C MET A 179 -2.36 -7.99 5.45
N LEU A 180 -2.30 -8.17 4.13
CA LEU A 180 -2.15 -9.49 3.50
C LEU A 180 -0.72 -10.04 3.60
N GLU A 181 0.30 -9.18 3.69
CA GLU A 181 1.70 -9.56 3.84
C GLU A 181 2.06 -9.98 5.28
N ALA A 182 1.18 -9.70 6.24
CA ALA A 182 1.39 -10.06 7.64
C ALA A 182 1.08 -11.53 7.95
N PHE A 183 0.56 -12.30 6.97
CA PHE A 183 0.18 -13.73 7.06
C PHE A 183 0.83 -14.55 5.90
#